data_fa89af03b8a002874677de70f9eed1ee
#
_entry.id   fa89af03b8a002874677de70f9eed1ee
#
_cell.length_a   1.000
_cell.length_b   1.000
_cell.length_c   1.000
_cell.angle_alpha   90.00
_cell.angle_beta   90.00
_cell.angle_gamma   90.00
#
_symmetry.space_group_name_H-M   'P 1'
#
loop_
_entity.id
_entity.type
_entity.pdbx_description
1 polymer ?
#
loop_
_entity_poly.entity_id
_entity_poly.type
_entity_poly.pdbx_seq_one_letter_code
_entity_poly.pdbx_strand_id
1 'polypeptide(L)'
;MQAEERLFTINGASSCVQAQGDSGNPTVLLVGAPVWSWPDGLCERLVAGGRRVIRYDVRDTGRSESYPPGEPGYSLADLVDDAVGVLDATSTETAHVAGISTGGWIAQLLALDHPERVTTLTLVNSRPNPPGPVDADLPGHAEALMQAIRNTPQPDWSDEEAVRDRLVLQARNLAGAGSFDEAAARVHAEAVVARTTNVRSATTNIASADHGPRWRERLGEIGAPTLVLHGEDDPFFPIGNGEALAAEIPDARLVRFPRAGHWIPAHAVPDVAAELLAHTAG
;
A
#
# COMPACT_ATOMS: atom_id res chain seq x y z
N MET A 1 9.29 8.14 -19.16
CA MET A 1 10.16 9.06 -18.37
C MET A 1 10.48 8.35 -17.08
N GLN A 2 11.73 8.26 -16.68
CA GLN A 2 12.06 7.74 -15.33
C GLN A 2 11.47 8.69 -14.28
N ALA A 3 10.90 8.11 -13.22
CA ALA A 3 10.41 8.88 -12.08
C ALA A 3 11.59 9.63 -11.43
N GLU A 4 11.42 10.92 -11.19
CA GLU A 4 12.41 11.68 -10.43
C GLU A 4 12.23 11.38 -8.94
N GLU A 5 13.27 10.83 -8.30
CA GLU A 5 13.30 10.63 -6.86
C GLU A 5 13.87 11.85 -6.17
N ARG A 6 13.18 12.33 -5.13
CA ARG A 6 13.66 13.43 -4.27
C ARG A 6 13.49 13.06 -2.80
N LEU A 7 14.47 13.47 -1.99
CA LEU A 7 14.38 13.38 -0.54
C LEU A 7 13.83 14.70 0.01
N PHE A 8 12.82 14.59 0.84
CA PHE A 8 12.23 15.71 1.59
C PHE A 8 12.35 15.43 3.08
N THR A 9 12.46 16.48 3.88
CA THR A 9 12.26 16.36 5.33
C THR A 9 10.78 16.61 5.62
N ILE A 10 10.06 15.58 6.03
CA ILE A 10 8.63 15.60 6.34
C ILE A 10 8.45 15.15 7.77
N ASN A 11 7.81 15.96 8.60
CA ASN A 11 7.57 15.69 10.02
C ASN A 11 8.81 15.21 10.78
N GLY A 12 9.96 15.83 10.47
CA GLY A 12 11.25 15.52 11.10
C GLY A 12 11.95 14.26 10.59
N ALA A 13 11.35 13.52 9.65
CA ALA A 13 11.93 12.33 9.03
C ALA A 13 12.29 12.57 7.56
N SER A 14 13.30 11.85 7.04
CA SER A 14 13.64 11.84 5.62
C SER A 14 12.65 10.97 4.86
N SER A 15 11.99 11.51 3.83
CA SER A 15 11.01 10.81 2.99
C SER A 15 11.43 10.85 1.53
N CYS A 16 11.54 9.69 0.90
CA CYS A 16 11.83 9.56 -0.53
C CYS A 16 10.54 9.57 -1.34
N VAL A 17 10.37 10.59 -2.18
CA VAL A 17 9.17 10.81 -2.97
C VAL A 17 9.50 10.72 -4.45
N GLN A 18 8.66 10.04 -5.21
CA GLN A 18 8.69 9.97 -6.67
C GLN A 18 7.47 10.69 -7.24
N ALA A 19 7.67 11.55 -8.23
CA ALA A 19 6.61 12.21 -8.97
C ALA A 19 6.78 11.99 -10.47
N GLN A 20 5.67 11.70 -11.17
CA GLN A 20 5.63 11.47 -12.61
C GLN A 20 4.41 12.17 -13.21
N GLY A 21 4.51 12.56 -14.48
CA GLY A 21 3.43 13.25 -15.20
C GLY A 21 3.50 14.77 -15.03
N ASP A 22 2.58 15.45 -15.72
CA ASP A 22 2.50 16.91 -15.72
C ASP A 22 1.94 17.40 -14.38
N SER A 23 2.56 18.42 -13.78
CA SER A 23 2.14 18.99 -12.50
C SER A 23 0.76 19.68 -12.56
N GLY A 24 0.29 20.05 -13.75
CA GLY A 24 -1.04 20.60 -13.97
C GLY A 24 -2.17 19.56 -14.04
N ASN A 25 -1.83 18.27 -14.09
CA ASN A 25 -2.81 17.19 -14.14
C ASN A 25 -3.38 16.86 -12.74
N PRO A 26 -4.60 16.29 -12.64
CA PRO A 26 -5.12 15.75 -11.40
C PRO A 26 -4.14 14.76 -10.76
N THR A 27 -3.84 14.95 -9.48
CA THR A 27 -2.84 14.15 -8.78
C THR A 27 -3.45 12.88 -8.20
N VAL A 28 -2.79 11.74 -8.42
CA VAL A 28 -3.04 10.48 -7.73
C VAL A 28 -1.89 10.23 -6.76
N LEU A 29 -2.17 10.23 -5.45
CA LEU A 29 -1.24 9.83 -4.41
C LEU A 29 -1.37 8.32 -4.18
N LEU A 30 -0.32 7.58 -4.45
CA LEU A 30 -0.25 6.14 -4.26
C LEU A 30 0.47 5.82 -2.94
N VAL A 31 -0.30 5.38 -1.95
CA VAL A 31 0.19 5.04 -0.61
C VAL A 31 0.39 3.54 -0.50
N GLY A 32 1.61 3.12 -0.24
CA GLY A 32 1.97 1.72 -0.05
C GLY A 32 3.34 1.61 0.59
N ALA A 33 3.59 0.52 1.27
CA ALA A 33 4.87 0.30 1.91
C ALA A 33 5.62 -0.84 1.21
N PRO A 34 6.56 -0.61 0.40
CA PRO A 34 7.25 0.56 -0.17
C PRO A 34 6.65 1.06 -1.52
N VAL A 35 7.33 1.99 -2.23
CA VAL A 35 6.88 2.49 -3.55
C VAL A 35 6.59 1.39 -4.57
N TRP A 36 7.30 0.28 -4.54
CA TRP A 36 7.06 -0.87 -5.45
C TRP A 36 5.81 -1.67 -5.16
N SER A 37 5.08 -1.39 -4.08
CA SER A 37 3.73 -1.95 -3.90
C SER A 37 2.82 -1.56 -5.07
N TRP A 38 3.20 -0.49 -5.77
CA TRP A 38 2.54 0.00 -6.97
C TRP A 38 3.43 -0.25 -8.20
N PRO A 39 3.05 -1.19 -9.09
CA PRO A 39 3.83 -1.53 -10.28
C PRO A 39 4.11 -0.32 -11.18
N ASP A 40 5.33 -0.21 -11.72
CA ASP A 40 5.70 0.89 -12.63
C ASP A 40 4.77 0.95 -13.85
N GLY A 41 4.39 -0.20 -14.42
CA GLY A 41 3.45 -0.25 -15.53
C GLY A 41 2.04 0.28 -15.19
N LEU A 42 1.63 0.28 -13.91
CA LEU A 42 0.42 0.95 -13.46
C LEU A 42 0.61 2.46 -13.46
N CYS A 43 1.73 2.94 -12.88
CA CYS A 43 2.05 4.37 -12.83
C CYS A 43 2.14 4.96 -14.25
N GLU A 44 2.80 4.26 -15.17
CA GLU A 44 2.91 4.67 -16.59
C GLU A 44 1.53 4.81 -17.26
N ARG A 45 0.61 3.89 -16.99
CA ARG A 45 -0.76 3.95 -17.54
C ARG A 45 -1.57 5.10 -16.96
N LEU A 46 -1.43 5.40 -15.66
CA LEU A 46 -2.06 6.55 -15.03
C LEU A 46 -1.53 7.86 -15.60
N VAL A 47 -0.21 7.97 -15.81
CA VAL A 47 0.40 9.14 -16.45
C VAL A 47 -0.07 9.30 -17.90
N ALA A 48 -0.10 8.20 -18.68
CA ALA A 48 -0.62 8.21 -20.03
C ALA A 48 -2.12 8.59 -20.11
N GLY A 49 -2.88 8.27 -19.04
CA GLY A 49 -4.27 8.68 -18.86
C GLY A 49 -4.44 10.11 -18.32
N GLY A 50 -3.38 10.93 -18.32
CA GLY A 50 -3.45 12.34 -17.92
C GLY A 50 -3.50 12.55 -16.41
N ARG A 51 -2.89 11.68 -15.61
CA ARG A 51 -2.73 11.88 -14.17
C ARG A 51 -1.28 12.26 -13.82
N ARG A 52 -1.14 13.10 -12.81
CA ARG A 52 0.13 13.23 -12.08
C ARG A 52 0.16 12.14 -11.02
N VAL A 53 1.19 11.30 -11.02
CA VAL A 53 1.33 10.19 -10.06
C VAL A 53 2.41 10.55 -9.06
N ILE A 54 2.06 10.51 -7.78
CA ILE A 54 3.00 10.65 -6.66
C ILE A 54 2.96 9.35 -5.87
N ARG A 55 4.13 8.79 -5.61
CA ARG A 55 4.33 7.69 -4.66
C ARG A 55 5.55 7.97 -3.80
N TYR A 56 5.59 7.41 -2.61
CA TYR A 56 6.70 7.62 -1.68
C TYR A 56 6.99 6.37 -0.88
N ASP A 57 8.20 6.27 -0.38
CA ASP A 57 8.55 5.26 0.61
C ASP A 57 8.04 5.73 1.97
N VAL A 58 7.19 4.96 2.63
CA VAL A 58 6.84 5.22 4.04
C VAL A 58 8.07 4.95 4.92
N ARG A 59 8.07 5.46 6.15
CA ARG A 59 9.16 5.21 7.11
C ARG A 59 9.51 3.73 7.17
N ASP A 60 10.78 3.41 7.37
CA ASP A 60 11.40 2.07 7.31
C ASP A 60 11.48 1.44 5.93
N THR A 61 10.88 2.00 4.89
CA THR A 61 10.90 1.39 3.56
C THR A 61 11.78 2.17 2.58
N GLY A 62 12.34 1.47 1.60
CA GLY A 62 13.13 2.05 0.54
C GLY A 62 14.23 2.97 1.03
N ARG A 63 14.19 4.23 0.62
CA ARG A 63 15.17 5.28 0.94
C ARG A 63 14.71 6.28 2.01
N SER A 64 13.52 6.09 2.55
CA SER A 64 13.02 6.93 3.65
C SER A 64 13.72 6.59 4.96
N GLU A 65 13.47 7.40 6.00
CA GLU A 65 14.02 7.22 7.34
C GLU A 65 13.81 5.80 7.83
N SER A 66 14.83 5.21 8.43
CA SER A 66 14.80 3.83 8.91
C SER A 66 15.18 3.77 10.38
N TYR A 67 14.41 3.00 11.15
CA TYR A 67 14.55 2.79 12.58
C TYR A 67 15.05 1.37 12.88
N PRO A 68 15.56 1.10 14.09
CA PRO A 68 15.98 -0.27 14.46
C PRO A 68 14.84 -1.29 14.32
N PRO A 69 15.13 -2.53 13.92
CA PRO A 69 14.12 -3.57 13.77
C PRO A 69 13.38 -3.86 15.09
N GLY A 70 12.05 -3.75 15.07
CA GLY A 70 11.18 -3.94 16.23
C GLY A 70 11.01 -2.70 17.11
N GLU A 71 11.65 -1.58 16.74
CA GLU A 71 11.61 -0.32 17.48
C GLU A 71 11.20 0.84 16.56
N PRO A 72 9.97 0.83 16.00
CA PRO A 72 9.51 1.91 15.14
C PRO A 72 9.46 3.22 15.94
N GLY A 73 10.15 4.25 15.43
CA GLY A 73 10.12 5.59 16.03
C GLY A 73 8.90 6.41 15.59
N TYR A 74 7.79 5.74 15.25
CA TYR A 74 6.58 6.36 14.70
C TYR A 74 5.33 5.52 15.01
N SER A 75 4.19 6.17 14.91
CA SER A 75 2.84 5.57 14.97
C SER A 75 2.18 5.58 13.59
N LEU A 76 1.02 4.94 13.46
CA LEU A 76 0.19 5.03 12.25
C LEU A 76 -0.29 6.47 12.01
N ALA A 77 -0.55 7.25 13.06
CA ALA A 77 -0.90 8.67 12.94
C ALA A 77 0.24 9.48 12.30
N ASP A 78 1.51 9.23 12.69
CA ASP A 78 2.65 9.87 12.05
C ASP A 78 2.73 9.54 10.55
N LEU A 79 2.36 8.33 10.14
CA LEU A 79 2.34 7.95 8.73
C LEU A 79 1.20 8.63 7.95
N VAL A 80 0.09 8.95 8.61
CA VAL A 80 -0.99 9.78 8.02
C VAL A 80 -0.51 11.21 7.84
N ASP A 81 0.12 11.79 8.87
CA ASP A 81 0.71 13.12 8.79
C ASP A 81 1.81 13.20 7.72
N ASP A 82 2.59 12.13 7.54
CA ASP A 82 3.58 12.05 6.47
C ASP A 82 2.92 12.08 5.08
N ALA A 83 1.78 11.43 4.89
CA ALA A 83 1.05 11.48 3.63
C ALA A 83 0.56 12.90 3.31
N VAL A 84 0.07 13.65 4.33
CA VAL A 84 -0.24 15.09 4.21
C VAL A 84 1.02 15.88 3.86
N GLY A 85 2.12 15.64 4.57
CA GLY A 85 3.40 16.29 4.32
C GLY A 85 3.97 16.03 2.92
N VAL A 86 3.74 14.84 2.34
CA VAL A 86 4.08 14.52 0.94
C VAL A 86 3.28 15.39 -0.03
N LEU A 87 1.98 15.59 0.20
CA LEU A 87 1.16 16.49 -0.60
C LEU A 87 1.68 17.92 -0.52
N ASP A 88 2.01 18.40 0.67
CA ASP A 88 2.53 19.76 0.89
C ASP A 88 3.91 19.95 0.21
N ALA A 89 4.83 19.01 0.40
CA ALA A 89 6.16 19.03 -0.20
C ALA A 89 6.13 18.99 -1.74
N THR A 90 5.07 18.44 -2.32
CA THR A 90 4.84 18.36 -3.77
C THR A 90 3.91 19.46 -4.29
N SER A 91 3.53 20.44 -3.46
CA SER A 91 2.60 21.54 -3.79
C SER A 91 1.27 21.02 -4.33
N THR A 92 0.71 20.00 -3.67
CA THR A 92 -0.56 19.36 -4.02
C THR A 92 -1.60 19.70 -2.94
N GLU A 93 -2.60 20.47 -3.28
CA GLU A 93 -3.67 20.86 -2.33
C GLU A 93 -4.59 19.68 -2.04
N THR A 94 -5.07 19.01 -3.09
CA THR A 94 -5.92 17.82 -2.99
C THR A 94 -5.44 16.73 -3.93
N ALA A 95 -5.73 15.48 -3.59
CA ALA A 95 -5.38 14.34 -4.42
C ALA A 95 -6.47 13.26 -4.45
N HIS A 96 -6.48 12.48 -5.52
CA HIS A 96 -7.09 11.16 -5.52
C HIS A 96 -6.14 10.24 -4.76
N VAL A 97 -6.58 9.71 -3.61
CA VAL A 97 -5.72 8.90 -2.75
C VAL A 97 -6.00 7.42 -2.99
N ALA A 98 -4.96 6.65 -3.30
CA ALA A 98 -5.07 5.20 -3.44
C ALA A 98 -4.11 4.51 -2.47
N GLY A 99 -4.64 3.68 -1.58
CA GLY A 99 -3.86 2.94 -0.57
C GLY A 99 -3.93 1.43 -0.78
N ILE A 100 -2.76 0.76 -0.79
CA ILE A 100 -2.68 -0.71 -0.88
C ILE A 100 -2.24 -1.31 0.45
N SER A 101 -2.92 -2.38 0.90
CA SER A 101 -2.59 -3.10 2.14
C SER A 101 -2.58 -2.15 3.36
N THR A 102 -1.45 -2.03 4.05
CA THR A 102 -1.25 -1.04 5.13
C THR A 102 -1.37 0.40 4.66
N GLY A 103 -1.02 0.69 3.40
CA GLY A 103 -1.28 2.00 2.79
C GLY A 103 -2.77 2.31 2.70
N GLY A 104 -3.63 1.29 2.68
CA GLY A 104 -5.08 1.45 2.77
C GLY A 104 -5.54 1.91 4.16
N TRP A 105 -4.84 1.59 5.25
CA TRP A 105 -5.12 2.15 6.59
C TRP A 105 -4.78 3.64 6.64
N ILE A 106 -3.61 4.00 6.11
CA ILE A 106 -3.19 5.40 6.00
C ILE A 106 -4.22 6.18 5.16
N ALA A 107 -4.65 5.64 4.03
CA ALA A 107 -5.62 6.28 3.15
C ALA A 107 -7.01 6.43 3.80
N GLN A 108 -7.48 5.43 4.57
CA GLN A 108 -8.73 5.53 5.34
C GLN A 108 -8.65 6.64 6.38
N LEU A 109 -7.59 6.67 7.19
CA LEU A 109 -7.40 7.69 8.21
C LEU A 109 -7.18 9.07 7.60
N LEU A 110 -6.47 9.18 6.48
CA LEU A 110 -6.34 10.44 5.74
C LEU A 110 -7.71 10.95 5.27
N ALA A 111 -8.59 10.07 4.79
CA ALA A 111 -9.94 10.47 4.38
C ALA A 111 -10.87 10.83 5.56
N LEU A 112 -10.61 10.27 6.76
CA LEU A 112 -11.37 10.54 7.97
C LEU A 112 -10.91 11.82 8.69
N ASP A 113 -9.59 12.03 8.76
CA ASP A 113 -9.00 13.07 9.61
C ASP A 113 -8.60 14.31 8.79
N HIS A 114 -8.42 14.19 7.46
CA HIS A 114 -8.10 15.26 6.51
C HIS A 114 -8.97 15.20 5.24
N PRO A 115 -10.31 15.16 5.37
CA PRO A 115 -11.21 14.98 4.23
C PRO A 115 -11.04 16.04 3.15
N GLU A 116 -10.60 17.26 3.51
CA GLU A 116 -10.33 18.35 2.58
C GLU A 116 -9.14 18.08 1.65
N ARG A 117 -8.31 17.08 1.95
CA ARG A 117 -7.14 16.70 1.14
C ARG A 117 -7.46 15.58 0.14
N VAL A 118 -8.62 14.92 0.27
CA VAL A 118 -8.96 13.70 -0.47
C VAL A 118 -10.11 13.97 -1.45
N THR A 119 -9.80 13.95 -2.75
CA THR A 119 -10.80 14.09 -3.82
C THR A 119 -11.59 12.81 -4.02
N THR A 120 -10.92 11.68 -4.12
CA THR A 120 -11.50 10.32 -4.13
C THR A 120 -10.60 9.37 -3.35
N LEU A 121 -11.17 8.30 -2.82
CA LEU A 121 -10.46 7.26 -2.10
C LEU A 121 -10.48 5.96 -2.90
N THR A 122 -9.33 5.29 -3.03
CA THR A 122 -9.24 3.91 -3.53
C THR A 122 -8.52 3.03 -2.52
N LEU A 123 -9.13 1.91 -2.17
CA LEU A 123 -8.59 0.94 -1.21
C LEU A 123 -8.30 -0.37 -1.95
N VAL A 124 -7.04 -0.80 -1.97
CA VAL A 124 -6.61 -2.00 -2.69
C VAL A 124 -6.14 -3.05 -1.67
N ASN A 125 -6.75 -4.22 -1.68
CA ASN A 125 -6.35 -5.34 -0.81
C ASN A 125 -6.11 -4.89 0.64
N SER A 126 -7.06 -4.15 1.21
CA SER A 126 -6.99 -3.61 2.55
C SER A 126 -8.15 -4.13 3.42
N ARG A 127 -8.17 -3.73 4.67
CA ARG A 127 -9.21 -4.11 5.64
C ARG A 127 -9.62 -2.92 6.51
N PRO A 128 -10.80 -2.99 7.16
CA PRO A 128 -11.38 -1.84 7.90
C PRO A 128 -10.78 -1.59 9.28
N ASN A 129 -9.79 -2.35 9.71
CA ASN A 129 -9.21 -2.22 11.04
C ASN A 129 -7.69 -2.48 11.05
N PRO A 130 -6.94 -1.99 12.07
CA PRO A 130 -5.52 -2.24 12.23
C PRO A 130 -5.22 -3.70 12.61
N PRO A 131 -3.94 -4.10 12.69
CA PRO A 131 -3.52 -5.34 13.33
C PRO A 131 -4.06 -5.46 14.76
N GLY A 132 -4.45 -6.66 15.14
CA GLY A 132 -5.01 -6.92 16.45
C GLY A 132 -6.11 -7.99 16.40
N PRO A 133 -6.96 -8.07 17.44
CA PRO A 133 -8.10 -8.98 17.42
C PRO A 133 -8.99 -8.70 16.21
N VAL A 134 -9.28 -9.76 15.45
CA VAL A 134 -10.15 -9.66 14.28
C VAL A 134 -11.60 -9.60 14.77
N ASP A 135 -12.40 -8.72 14.16
CA ASP A 135 -13.83 -8.69 14.42
C ASP A 135 -14.47 -10.00 13.98
N ALA A 136 -15.45 -10.48 14.73
CA ALA A 136 -16.03 -11.79 14.48
C ALA A 136 -16.72 -11.93 13.11
N ASP A 137 -17.08 -10.83 12.49
CA ASP A 137 -17.69 -10.73 11.16
C ASP A 137 -16.68 -10.57 10.02
N LEU A 138 -15.38 -10.41 10.33
CA LEU A 138 -14.33 -10.29 9.33
C LEU A 138 -13.52 -11.57 9.21
N PRO A 139 -13.14 -11.99 7.99
CA PRO A 139 -12.21 -13.10 7.85
C PRO A 139 -10.80 -12.69 8.31
N GLY A 140 -10.19 -13.56 9.13
CA GLY A 140 -8.77 -13.46 9.44
C GLY A 140 -7.89 -13.87 8.25
N HIS A 141 -6.57 -13.81 8.45
CA HIS A 141 -5.63 -14.33 7.46
C HIS A 141 -5.88 -15.80 7.16
N ALA A 142 -5.66 -16.23 5.92
CA ALA A 142 -5.80 -17.63 5.54
C ALA A 142 -4.88 -18.53 6.39
N GLU A 143 -5.43 -19.63 6.92
CA GLU A 143 -4.68 -20.52 7.81
C GLU A 143 -3.42 -21.09 7.15
N ALA A 144 -3.47 -21.41 5.84
CA ALA A 144 -2.32 -21.88 5.08
C ALA A 144 -1.19 -20.84 5.05
N LEU A 145 -1.52 -19.55 4.89
CA LEU A 145 -0.56 -18.46 4.96
C LEU A 145 0.07 -18.37 6.36
N MET A 146 -0.76 -18.43 7.41
CA MET A 146 -0.28 -18.36 8.79
C MET A 146 0.61 -19.55 9.16
N GLN A 147 0.32 -20.73 8.64
CA GLN A 147 1.19 -21.90 8.79
C GLN A 147 2.52 -21.71 8.05
N ALA A 148 2.49 -21.20 6.81
CA ALA A 148 3.70 -20.90 6.05
C ALA A 148 4.58 -19.87 6.77
N ILE A 149 4.00 -18.80 7.32
CA ILE A 149 4.72 -17.78 8.10
C ILE A 149 5.37 -18.41 9.35
N ARG A 150 4.60 -19.18 10.13
CA ARG A 150 5.11 -19.85 11.36
C ARG A 150 6.24 -20.85 11.08
N ASN A 151 6.15 -21.56 9.95
CA ASN A 151 7.11 -22.60 9.59
C ASN A 151 8.34 -22.07 8.84
N THR A 152 8.35 -20.82 8.41
CA THR A 152 9.48 -20.20 7.70
C THR A 152 10.41 -19.51 8.69
N PRO A 153 11.66 -20.01 8.86
CA PRO A 153 12.60 -19.35 9.74
C PRO A 153 12.98 -17.97 9.24
N GLN A 154 13.41 -17.10 10.16
CA GLN A 154 14.00 -15.82 9.77
C GLN A 154 15.29 -16.06 9.00
N PRO A 155 15.57 -15.27 7.95
CA PRO A 155 16.82 -15.36 7.22
C PRO A 155 17.98 -14.83 8.07
N ASP A 156 19.20 -15.16 7.68
CA ASP A 156 20.34 -14.33 8.08
C ASP A 156 20.23 -12.97 7.37
N TRP A 157 19.90 -11.94 8.13
CA TRP A 157 19.70 -10.59 7.59
C TRP A 157 20.98 -9.93 7.08
N SER A 158 22.15 -10.51 7.35
CA SER A 158 23.44 -10.08 6.81
C SER A 158 23.77 -10.76 5.46
N ASP A 159 23.03 -11.80 5.09
CA ASP A 159 23.15 -12.49 3.81
C ASP A 159 22.06 -12.02 2.85
N GLU A 160 22.45 -11.18 1.89
CA GLU A 160 21.52 -10.63 0.91
C GLU A 160 20.80 -11.69 0.08
N GLU A 161 21.45 -12.83 -0.21
CA GLU A 161 20.80 -13.90 -0.99
C GLU A 161 19.71 -14.59 -0.15
N ALA A 162 19.98 -14.86 1.13
CA ALA A 162 18.97 -15.36 2.05
C ALA A 162 17.78 -14.40 2.21
N VAL A 163 18.05 -13.09 2.22
CA VAL A 163 17.02 -12.07 2.26
C VAL A 163 16.19 -12.04 0.97
N ARG A 164 16.83 -12.14 -0.20
CA ARG A 164 16.12 -12.23 -1.51
C ARG A 164 15.23 -13.47 -1.57
N ASP A 165 15.75 -14.63 -1.18
CA ASP A 165 14.97 -15.88 -1.16
C ASP A 165 13.76 -15.77 -0.21
N ARG A 166 13.94 -15.11 0.94
CA ARG A 166 12.84 -14.82 1.88
C ARG A 166 11.75 -13.96 1.26
N LEU A 167 12.13 -12.92 0.52
CA LEU A 167 11.19 -12.03 -0.17
C LEU A 167 10.45 -12.75 -1.30
N VAL A 168 11.14 -13.59 -2.07
CA VAL A 168 10.52 -14.43 -3.11
C VAL A 168 9.50 -15.40 -2.52
N LEU A 169 9.87 -16.07 -1.40
CA LEU A 169 8.94 -16.96 -0.69
C LEU A 169 7.72 -16.22 -0.16
N GLN A 170 7.91 -15.01 0.37
CA GLN A 170 6.79 -14.15 0.80
C GLN A 170 5.89 -13.80 -0.38
N ALA A 171 6.45 -13.40 -1.52
CA ALA A 171 5.68 -13.10 -2.73
C ALA A 171 4.88 -14.31 -3.20
N ARG A 172 5.45 -15.52 -3.16
CA ARG A 172 4.76 -16.79 -3.47
C ARG A 172 3.58 -17.05 -2.55
N ASN A 173 3.79 -16.87 -1.24
CA ASN A 173 2.76 -17.12 -0.23
C ASN A 173 1.59 -16.13 -0.31
N LEU A 174 1.82 -14.94 -0.85
CA LEU A 174 0.84 -13.87 -0.99
C LEU A 174 0.17 -13.84 -2.38
N ALA A 175 0.64 -14.65 -3.33
CA ALA A 175 0.09 -14.70 -4.68
C ALA A 175 -1.27 -15.44 -4.69
N GLY A 176 -2.14 -15.02 -5.59
CA GLY A 176 -3.36 -15.76 -5.91
C GLY A 176 -3.09 -17.03 -6.73
N ALA A 177 -4.09 -17.89 -6.87
CA ALA A 177 -3.98 -19.16 -7.55
C ALA A 177 -3.46 -19.01 -9.00
N GLY A 178 -2.28 -19.56 -9.25
CA GLY A 178 -1.64 -19.53 -10.57
C GLY A 178 -1.15 -18.16 -11.04
N SER A 179 -1.08 -17.16 -10.15
CA SER A 179 -0.59 -15.80 -10.48
C SER A 179 0.86 -15.55 -10.06
N PHE A 180 1.52 -16.50 -9.41
CA PHE A 180 2.91 -16.36 -8.99
C PHE A 180 3.87 -16.47 -10.18
N ASP A 181 4.68 -15.45 -10.36
CA ASP A 181 5.80 -15.41 -11.31
C ASP A 181 7.12 -15.31 -10.53
N GLU A 182 7.88 -16.40 -10.50
CA GLU A 182 9.13 -16.47 -9.75
C GLU A 182 10.20 -15.54 -10.31
N ALA A 183 10.29 -15.40 -11.63
CA ALA A 183 11.27 -14.53 -12.26
C ALA A 183 11.00 -13.06 -11.92
N ALA A 184 9.75 -12.63 -12.01
CA ALA A 184 9.34 -11.29 -11.60
C ALA A 184 9.55 -11.06 -10.10
N ALA A 185 9.26 -12.06 -9.24
CA ALA A 185 9.48 -11.98 -7.81
C ALA A 185 10.97 -11.83 -7.45
N ARG A 186 11.88 -12.52 -8.16
CA ARG A 186 13.34 -12.35 -7.97
C ARG A 186 13.82 -10.96 -8.36
N VAL A 187 13.42 -10.47 -9.52
CA VAL A 187 13.75 -9.10 -9.96
C VAL A 187 13.25 -8.07 -8.94
N HIS A 188 12.04 -8.26 -8.42
CA HIS A 188 11.49 -7.41 -7.38
C HIS A 188 12.32 -7.49 -6.07
N ALA A 189 12.65 -8.70 -5.61
CA ALA A 189 13.45 -8.91 -4.41
C ALA A 189 14.84 -8.27 -4.51
N GLU A 190 15.51 -8.39 -5.67
CA GLU A 190 16.78 -7.74 -5.96
C GLU A 190 16.66 -6.21 -5.85
N ALA A 191 15.62 -5.63 -6.45
CA ALA A 191 15.38 -4.19 -6.40
C ALA A 191 15.08 -3.71 -4.97
N VAL A 192 14.32 -4.47 -4.19
CA VAL A 192 14.03 -4.17 -2.77
C VAL A 192 15.31 -4.18 -1.95
N VAL A 193 16.14 -5.23 -2.05
CA VAL A 193 17.39 -5.33 -1.30
C VAL A 193 18.36 -4.22 -1.68
N ALA A 194 18.52 -3.94 -2.97
CA ALA A 194 19.43 -2.90 -3.46
C ALA A 194 19.03 -1.47 -3.04
N ARG A 195 17.73 -1.23 -2.79
CA ARG A 195 17.22 0.12 -2.53
C ARG A 195 16.88 0.38 -1.06
N THR A 196 16.54 -0.65 -0.29
CA THR A 196 16.03 -0.48 1.07
C THR A 196 17.17 -0.39 2.08
N THR A 197 17.18 0.67 2.88
CA THR A 197 18.19 0.91 3.92
C THR A 197 18.28 -0.23 4.92
N ASN A 198 17.12 -0.77 5.35
CA ASN A 198 17.04 -1.89 6.28
C ASN A 198 15.81 -2.76 5.97
N VAL A 199 16.02 -3.85 5.24
CA VAL A 199 14.92 -4.75 4.84
C VAL A 199 14.24 -5.40 6.04
N ARG A 200 14.98 -5.69 7.12
CA ARG A 200 14.40 -6.24 8.34
C ARG A 200 13.42 -5.27 8.98
N SER A 201 13.78 -4.00 9.14
CA SER A 201 12.87 -2.96 9.65
C SER A 201 11.65 -2.80 8.76
N ALA A 202 11.84 -2.77 7.45
CA ALA A 202 10.75 -2.66 6.46
C ALA A 202 9.72 -3.80 6.57
N THR A 203 10.14 -4.98 7.03
CA THR A 203 9.25 -6.14 7.16
C THR A 203 8.65 -6.32 8.56
N THR A 204 9.18 -5.65 9.58
CA THR A 204 8.78 -5.88 10.98
C THR A 204 8.14 -4.66 11.66
N ASN A 205 8.61 -3.45 11.37
CA ASN A 205 8.30 -2.29 12.18
C ASN A 205 6.85 -1.83 12.07
N ILE A 206 6.27 -1.85 10.87
CA ILE A 206 4.87 -1.43 10.69
C ILE A 206 3.88 -2.26 11.54
N ALA A 207 4.18 -3.55 11.73
CA ALA A 207 3.36 -4.42 12.56
C ALA A 207 3.55 -4.17 14.07
N SER A 208 4.66 -3.54 14.45
CA SER A 208 5.02 -3.22 15.84
C SER A 208 4.72 -1.77 16.22
N ALA A 209 4.38 -0.93 15.24
CA ALA A 209 4.05 0.47 15.47
C ALA A 209 2.75 0.61 16.28
N ASP A 210 2.61 1.73 16.98
CA ASP A 210 1.33 2.10 17.58
C ASP A 210 0.33 2.43 16.46
N HIS A 211 -0.75 1.65 16.35
CA HIS A 211 -1.79 1.85 15.37
C HIS A 211 -2.90 2.81 15.84
N GLY A 212 -2.79 3.31 17.06
CA GLY A 212 -3.77 4.24 17.63
C GLY A 212 -5.14 3.59 17.89
N PRO A 213 -6.16 4.43 18.09
CA PRO A 213 -7.51 3.93 18.33
C PRO A 213 -8.10 3.27 17.07
N ARG A 214 -9.00 2.33 17.31
CA ARG A 214 -9.77 1.69 16.25
C ARG A 214 -10.63 2.73 15.51
N TRP A 215 -10.77 2.60 14.19
CA TRP A 215 -11.51 3.55 13.34
C TRP A 215 -12.64 2.95 12.50
N ARG A 216 -12.85 1.63 12.53
CA ARG A 216 -13.88 0.96 11.72
C ARG A 216 -15.25 1.61 11.86
N GLU A 217 -15.61 1.96 13.09
CA GLU A 217 -16.89 2.60 13.42
C GLU A 217 -17.06 3.99 12.79
N ARG A 218 -15.97 4.59 12.32
CA ARG A 218 -15.94 5.89 11.63
C ARG A 218 -15.99 5.78 10.11
N LEU A 219 -15.94 4.59 9.53
CA LEU A 219 -15.93 4.43 8.06
C LEU A 219 -17.15 5.07 7.39
N GLY A 220 -18.29 5.11 8.09
CA GLY A 220 -19.49 5.83 7.65
C GLY A 220 -19.35 7.36 7.56
N GLU A 221 -18.27 7.94 8.09
CA GLU A 221 -17.96 9.38 8.02
C GLU A 221 -17.18 9.75 6.73
N ILE A 222 -16.64 8.76 6.00
CA ILE A 222 -15.89 9.01 4.75
C ILE A 222 -16.83 9.58 3.70
N GLY A 223 -16.63 10.84 3.35
CA GLY A 223 -17.43 11.54 2.35
C GLY A 223 -16.85 11.51 0.93
N ALA A 224 -15.59 11.08 0.77
CA ALA A 224 -14.96 10.97 -0.53
C ALA A 224 -15.54 9.78 -1.33
N PRO A 225 -15.88 9.95 -2.62
CA PRO A 225 -16.25 8.83 -3.48
C PRO A 225 -15.20 7.71 -3.35
N THR A 226 -15.66 6.47 -3.05
CA THR A 226 -14.74 5.38 -2.70
C THR A 226 -14.81 4.21 -3.66
N LEU A 227 -13.64 3.72 -4.08
CA LEU A 227 -13.45 2.52 -4.87
C LEU A 227 -12.67 1.48 -4.05
N VAL A 228 -13.23 0.29 -3.89
CA VAL A 228 -12.54 -0.86 -3.28
C VAL A 228 -12.14 -1.83 -4.40
N LEU A 229 -10.84 -2.10 -4.52
CA LEU A 229 -10.27 -3.07 -5.46
C LEU A 229 -9.70 -4.25 -4.66
N HIS A 230 -10.16 -5.47 -4.92
CA HIS A 230 -9.75 -6.59 -4.08
C HIS A 230 -9.53 -7.88 -4.88
N GLY A 231 -8.40 -8.55 -4.60
CA GLY A 231 -8.08 -9.85 -5.15
C GLY A 231 -8.95 -10.94 -4.51
N GLU A 232 -9.61 -11.77 -5.33
CA GLU A 232 -10.47 -12.85 -4.81
C GLU A 232 -9.68 -13.92 -4.06
N ASP A 233 -8.40 -14.09 -4.41
CA ASP A 233 -7.51 -15.09 -3.80
C ASP A 233 -6.55 -14.45 -2.77
N ASP A 234 -6.84 -13.25 -2.25
CA ASP A 234 -5.98 -12.63 -1.24
C ASP A 234 -5.93 -13.46 0.05
N PRO A 235 -4.79 -14.08 0.38
CA PRO A 235 -4.69 -14.90 1.57
C PRO A 235 -4.36 -14.09 2.83
N PHE A 236 -3.90 -12.84 2.66
CA PHE A 236 -3.55 -11.96 3.78
C PHE A 236 -4.78 -11.20 4.29
N PHE A 237 -5.50 -10.55 3.41
CA PHE A 237 -6.81 -9.97 3.71
C PHE A 237 -7.86 -10.61 2.80
N PRO A 238 -8.47 -11.77 3.18
CA PRO A 238 -9.46 -12.41 2.33
C PRO A 238 -10.59 -11.46 1.92
N ILE A 239 -11.20 -11.73 0.75
CA ILE A 239 -12.15 -10.85 0.04
C ILE A 239 -13.25 -10.25 0.94
N GLY A 240 -13.69 -10.95 1.99
CA GLY A 240 -14.67 -10.45 2.95
C GLY A 240 -14.23 -9.14 3.65
N ASN A 241 -12.93 -8.84 3.73
CA ASN A 241 -12.46 -7.55 4.22
C ASN A 241 -12.78 -6.41 3.22
N GLY A 242 -12.62 -6.67 1.93
CA GLY A 242 -13.01 -5.72 0.88
C GLY A 242 -14.54 -5.54 0.80
N GLU A 243 -15.29 -6.62 1.00
CA GLU A 243 -16.76 -6.58 1.07
C GLU A 243 -17.23 -5.71 2.25
N ALA A 244 -16.59 -5.83 3.42
CA ALA A 244 -16.89 -5.01 4.58
C ALA A 244 -16.58 -3.53 4.33
N LEU A 245 -15.40 -3.22 3.77
CA LEU A 245 -15.07 -1.84 3.38
C LEU A 245 -16.12 -1.24 2.46
N ALA A 246 -16.55 -1.98 1.44
CA ALA A 246 -17.55 -1.50 0.49
C ALA A 246 -18.96 -1.38 1.08
N ALA A 247 -19.26 -2.16 2.11
CA ALA A 247 -20.56 -2.10 2.80
C ALA A 247 -20.63 -0.99 3.85
N GLU A 248 -19.49 -0.64 4.47
CA GLU A 248 -19.43 0.30 5.59
C GLU A 248 -19.10 1.75 5.18
N ILE A 249 -18.45 1.92 4.02
CA ILE A 249 -18.18 3.25 3.46
C ILE A 249 -19.35 3.65 2.54
N PRO A 250 -19.95 4.84 2.73
CA PRO A 250 -21.09 5.29 1.92
C PRO A 250 -20.75 5.30 0.41
N ASP A 251 -21.66 4.77 -0.39
CA ASP A 251 -21.59 4.73 -1.86
C ASP A 251 -20.30 4.10 -2.43
N ALA A 252 -19.59 3.31 -1.63
CA ALA A 252 -18.38 2.65 -2.08
C ALA A 252 -18.70 1.52 -3.09
N ARG A 253 -17.89 1.44 -4.15
CA ARG A 253 -18.00 0.42 -5.18
C ARG A 253 -16.89 -0.62 -5.04
N LEU A 254 -17.24 -1.91 -4.99
CA LEU A 254 -16.29 -3.03 -4.96
C LEU A 254 -16.05 -3.58 -6.38
N VAL A 255 -14.79 -3.70 -6.77
CA VAL A 255 -14.35 -4.46 -7.94
C VAL A 255 -13.45 -5.59 -7.48
N ARG A 256 -13.75 -6.80 -7.94
CA ARG A 256 -13.04 -8.03 -7.60
C ARG A 256 -12.14 -8.44 -8.76
N PHE A 257 -10.92 -8.86 -8.44
CA PHE A 257 -9.99 -9.37 -9.44
C PHE A 257 -9.79 -10.87 -9.27
N PRO A 258 -10.29 -11.70 -10.19
CA PRO A 258 -10.11 -13.13 -10.12
C PRO A 258 -8.61 -13.50 -10.24
N ARG A 259 -8.21 -14.51 -9.49
CA ARG A 259 -6.82 -15.02 -9.44
C ARG A 259 -5.77 -14.00 -8.99
N ALA A 260 -6.19 -12.87 -8.44
CA ALA A 260 -5.29 -11.92 -7.79
C ALA A 260 -5.20 -12.23 -6.29
N GLY A 261 -3.97 -12.28 -5.78
CA GLY A 261 -3.66 -12.38 -4.35
C GLY A 261 -3.54 -11.02 -3.70
N HIS A 262 -2.61 -10.91 -2.74
CA HIS A 262 -2.44 -9.68 -1.95
C HIS A 262 -1.81 -8.52 -2.74
N TRP A 263 -1.00 -8.80 -3.76
CA TRP A 263 -0.41 -7.78 -4.62
C TRP A 263 -1.08 -7.75 -5.98
N ILE A 264 -0.97 -6.62 -6.68
CA ILE A 264 -1.52 -6.45 -8.03
C ILE A 264 -0.66 -7.28 -9.01
N PRO A 265 -1.15 -8.40 -9.52
CA PRO A 265 -0.38 -9.21 -10.45
C PRO A 265 -0.32 -8.53 -11.83
N ALA A 266 0.72 -8.85 -12.62
CA ALA A 266 0.96 -8.22 -13.91
C ALA A 266 -0.27 -8.27 -14.86
N HIS A 267 -1.03 -9.37 -14.84
CA HIS A 267 -2.22 -9.51 -15.66
C HIS A 267 -3.37 -8.58 -15.27
N ALA A 268 -3.45 -8.16 -14.00
CA ALA A 268 -4.49 -7.26 -13.49
C ALA A 268 -4.13 -5.77 -13.65
N VAL A 269 -2.87 -5.42 -13.92
CA VAL A 269 -2.41 -4.03 -14.04
C VAL A 269 -3.25 -3.20 -15.04
N PRO A 270 -3.60 -3.69 -16.25
CA PRO A 270 -4.44 -2.93 -17.17
C PRO A 270 -5.82 -2.60 -16.64
N ASP A 271 -6.47 -3.56 -15.98
CA ASP A 271 -7.83 -3.41 -15.46
C ASP A 271 -7.83 -2.50 -14.21
N VAL A 272 -6.84 -2.66 -13.31
CA VAL A 272 -6.65 -1.76 -12.16
C VAL A 272 -6.42 -0.33 -12.63
N ALA A 273 -5.62 -0.12 -13.68
CA ALA A 273 -5.39 1.20 -14.26
C ALA A 273 -6.68 1.81 -14.83
N ALA A 274 -7.46 1.01 -15.55
CA ALA A 274 -8.73 1.46 -16.12
C ALA A 274 -9.74 1.88 -15.03
N GLU A 275 -9.86 1.09 -13.96
CA GLU A 275 -10.72 1.41 -12.81
C GLU A 275 -10.27 2.68 -12.09
N LEU A 276 -8.96 2.84 -11.84
CA LEU A 276 -8.42 4.06 -11.24
C LEU A 276 -8.65 5.29 -12.12
N LEU A 277 -8.41 5.18 -13.44
CA LEU A 277 -8.63 6.29 -14.37
C LEU A 277 -10.10 6.69 -14.44
N ALA A 278 -11.01 5.73 -14.46
CA ALA A 278 -12.45 5.99 -14.44
C ALA A 278 -12.89 6.66 -13.13
N HIS A 279 -12.38 6.15 -11.98
CA HIS A 279 -12.73 6.67 -10.66
C HIS A 279 -12.18 8.08 -10.40
N THR A 280 -11.07 8.43 -11.03
CA THR A 280 -10.42 9.75 -10.89
C THR A 280 -10.76 10.72 -12.01
N ALA A 281 -11.77 10.45 -12.85
CA ALA A 281 -12.16 11.28 -13.99
C ALA A 281 -13.10 12.44 -13.61
N GLY A 282 -13.65 12.45 -12.38
CA GLY A 282 -14.60 13.44 -11.86
C GLY A 282 -13.95 14.61 -11.17
#